data_8c7b3fe3341fab61a23633676d247f43
#
_entry.id   8c7b3fe3341fab61a23633676d247f43
#
_cell.length_a   1.000
_cell.length_b   1.000
_cell.length_c   1.000
_cell.angle_alpha   90.00
_cell.angle_beta   90.00
_cell.angle_gamma   90.00
#
_symmetry.space_group_name_H-M   'P 1'
#
loop_
_entity.id
_entity.type
_entity.pdbx_description
1 polymer ?
#
loop_
_entity_poly.entity_id
_entity_poly.type
_entity_poly.pdbx_seq_one_letter_code
_entity_poly.pdbx_strand_id
1 'polypeptide(L)'
;IRDRSVEVFIPWTSVFQMDRGKEKPEIGEQIRVNFSRVEWTTDVKDGKYVKVPIQGEDKIREYNWVWAPTGVINIHMPEYWGYVQISDKIAGEGETPFVKHPSEETKWILRNLYYRQNEFAATFGHYADNINDLKANELCPQEIANQLEIHTTPSMYEISLPAPDGTVWNIRQDGLVWPKKK
;
A
#
# COMPACT_ATOMS: atom_id res chain seq x y z
N ILE A 1 14.87 16.27 -24.43
CA ILE A 1 14.97 15.45 -23.20
C ILE A 1 15.62 14.17 -23.64
N ARG A 2 16.78 13.85 -23.10
CA ARG A 2 17.40 12.54 -23.34
C ARG A 2 16.72 11.55 -22.42
N ASP A 3 16.28 10.42 -22.97
CA ASP A 3 15.73 9.30 -22.20
C ASP A 3 16.75 8.86 -21.15
N ARG A 4 16.26 8.69 -19.91
CA ARG A 4 17.06 8.16 -18.81
C ARG A 4 16.50 6.83 -18.43
N SER A 5 17.33 5.81 -18.44
CA SER A 5 17.03 4.49 -17.92
C SER A 5 17.73 4.28 -16.59
N VAL A 6 17.10 3.51 -15.70
CA VAL A 6 17.70 3.08 -14.44
C VAL A 6 17.52 1.56 -14.38
N GLU A 7 18.61 0.87 -14.13
CA GLU A 7 18.61 -0.57 -13.87
C GLU A 7 18.83 -0.81 -12.38
N VAL A 8 17.98 -1.65 -11.78
CA VAL A 8 18.06 -1.97 -10.35
C VAL A 8 18.02 -3.48 -10.19
N PHE A 9 19.01 -4.02 -9.49
CA PHE A 9 19.02 -5.40 -9.05
C PHE A 9 18.61 -5.50 -7.57
N ILE A 10 17.52 -6.22 -7.28
CA ILE A 10 17.04 -6.46 -5.92
C ILE A 10 16.97 -7.96 -5.71
N PRO A 11 17.81 -8.55 -4.84
CA PRO A 11 17.72 -9.95 -4.51
C PRO A 11 16.35 -10.31 -3.89
N TRP A 12 15.77 -11.44 -4.28
CA TRP A 12 14.51 -11.89 -3.70
C TRP A 12 14.57 -12.06 -2.18
N THR A 13 15.72 -12.44 -1.65
CA THR A 13 15.96 -12.51 -0.21
C THR A 13 15.77 -11.17 0.50
N SER A 14 15.99 -10.05 -0.19
CA SER A 14 15.70 -8.72 0.35
C SER A 14 14.21 -8.38 0.31
N VAL A 15 13.48 -8.88 -0.68
CA VAL A 15 12.02 -8.68 -0.80
C VAL A 15 11.28 -9.50 0.25
N PHE A 16 11.68 -10.76 0.47
CA PHE A 16 11.03 -11.70 1.39
C PHE A 16 11.74 -11.81 2.74
N GLN A 17 12.52 -10.82 3.14
CA GLN A 17 13.29 -10.84 4.40
C GLN A 17 12.44 -11.16 5.64
N MET A 18 11.18 -10.74 5.65
CA MET A 18 10.25 -10.97 6.76
C MET A 18 9.45 -12.27 6.63
N ASP A 19 9.49 -12.90 5.47
CA ASP A 19 8.79 -14.16 5.18
C ASP A 19 9.78 -15.34 5.31
N ARG A 20 9.89 -15.86 6.52
CA ARG A 20 10.85 -16.90 6.87
C ARG A 20 10.66 -18.15 6.02
N GLY A 21 11.69 -18.51 5.27
CA GLY A 21 11.72 -19.69 4.41
C GLY A 21 11.30 -19.43 2.96
N LYS A 22 10.95 -18.19 2.59
CA LYS A 22 10.66 -17.84 1.22
C LYS A 22 11.89 -17.24 0.52
N GLU A 23 12.41 -17.95 -0.46
CA GLU A 23 13.62 -17.55 -1.19
C GLU A 23 13.31 -16.83 -2.51
N LYS A 24 12.16 -17.10 -3.11
CA LYS A 24 11.72 -16.53 -4.39
C LYS A 24 10.21 -16.48 -4.47
N PRO A 25 9.66 -15.59 -5.34
CA PRO A 25 8.22 -15.54 -5.57
C PRO A 25 7.75 -16.77 -6.38
N GLU A 26 6.45 -17.05 -6.26
CA GLU A 26 5.75 -18.01 -7.10
C GLU A 26 5.20 -17.33 -8.36
N ILE A 27 4.98 -18.10 -9.43
CA ILE A 27 4.32 -17.58 -10.64
C ILE A 27 2.88 -17.17 -10.30
N GLY A 28 2.49 -15.98 -10.73
CA GLY A 28 1.20 -15.37 -10.40
C GLY A 28 1.17 -14.61 -9.07
N GLU A 29 2.20 -14.72 -8.27
CA GLU A 29 2.31 -13.96 -7.02
C GLU A 29 2.38 -12.45 -7.31
N GLN A 30 1.76 -11.68 -6.43
CA GLN A 30 1.69 -10.22 -6.53
C GLN A 30 2.38 -9.56 -5.35
N ILE A 31 3.24 -8.61 -5.64
CA ILE A 31 3.90 -7.75 -4.67
C ILE A 31 3.55 -6.29 -4.92
N ARG A 32 3.56 -5.49 -3.86
CA ARG A 32 3.36 -4.04 -3.96
C ARG A 32 4.70 -3.35 -4.17
N VAL A 33 4.77 -2.54 -5.22
CA VAL A 33 5.97 -1.76 -5.56
C VAL A 33 5.56 -0.36 -5.98
N ASN A 34 6.34 0.62 -5.62
CA ASN A 34 6.24 1.95 -6.20
C ASN A 34 7.62 2.47 -6.54
N PHE A 35 7.76 3.03 -7.73
CA PHE A 35 8.96 3.72 -8.16
C PHE A 35 8.69 5.22 -8.11
N SER A 36 9.54 5.95 -7.43
CA SER A 36 9.45 7.40 -7.36
C SER A 36 10.70 8.04 -7.95
N ARG A 37 10.50 9.19 -8.55
CA ARG A 37 11.57 10.06 -9.04
C ARG A 37 11.42 11.42 -8.41
N VAL A 38 12.51 11.88 -7.81
CA VAL A 38 12.60 13.22 -7.24
C VAL A 38 13.36 14.12 -8.21
N GLU A 39 12.75 15.25 -8.56
CA GLU A 39 13.38 16.26 -9.41
C GLU A 39 13.42 17.62 -8.70
N TRP A 40 14.47 18.36 -8.98
CA TRP A 40 14.67 19.71 -8.49
C TRP A 40 14.84 20.65 -9.67
N THR A 41 14.28 21.85 -9.56
CA THR A 41 14.67 22.93 -10.45
C THR A 41 16.10 23.33 -10.11
N THR A 42 16.96 23.33 -11.11
CA THR A 42 18.39 23.63 -10.93
C THR A 42 18.84 24.73 -11.89
N ASP A 43 19.82 25.49 -11.43
CA ASP A 43 20.56 26.47 -12.22
C ASP A 43 22.07 26.18 -12.12
N VAL A 44 22.88 26.80 -12.99
CA VAL A 44 24.33 26.66 -12.96
C VAL A 44 24.93 27.95 -12.43
N LYS A 45 25.60 27.89 -11.26
CA LYS A 45 26.35 29.00 -10.66
C LYS A 45 27.79 28.55 -10.44
N ASP A 46 28.73 29.31 -10.95
CA ASP A 46 30.17 29.02 -10.85
C ASP A 46 30.54 27.61 -11.32
N GLY A 47 29.89 27.14 -12.42
CA GLY A 47 30.12 25.82 -13.00
C GLY A 47 29.50 24.64 -12.19
N LYS A 48 28.70 24.90 -11.14
CA LYS A 48 28.05 23.89 -10.31
C LYS A 48 26.54 24.01 -10.42
N TYR A 49 25.85 22.84 -10.39
CA TYR A 49 24.42 22.80 -10.26
C TYR A 49 24.00 23.20 -8.84
N VAL A 50 23.08 24.16 -8.75
CA VAL A 50 22.45 24.60 -7.49
C VAL A 50 20.95 24.47 -7.62
N LYS A 51 20.30 24.08 -6.52
CA LYS A 51 18.83 24.04 -6.45
C LYS A 51 18.30 25.48 -6.39
N VAL A 52 17.28 25.76 -7.17
CA VAL A 52 16.62 27.08 -7.22
C VAL A 52 15.11 26.91 -7.06
N PRO A 53 14.38 27.94 -6.62
CA PRO A 53 12.94 27.93 -6.60
C PRO A 53 12.35 27.69 -7.99
N ILE A 54 11.15 27.12 -8.03
CA ILE A 54 10.36 27.03 -9.25
C ILE A 54 9.98 28.45 -9.67
N GLN A 55 9.91 28.71 -10.97
CA GLN A 55 9.54 30.02 -11.48
C GLN A 55 8.18 30.48 -10.89
N GLY A 56 8.19 31.63 -10.23
CA GLY A 56 7.03 32.18 -9.56
C GLY A 56 6.82 31.72 -8.10
N GLU A 57 7.78 31.00 -7.53
CA GLU A 57 7.77 30.57 -6.14
C GLU A 57 9.01 31.08 -5.38
N ASP A 58 8.85 31.28 -4.07
CA ASP A 58 9.95 31.73 -3.20
C ASP A 58 10.71 30.56 -2.53
N LYS A 59 10.11 29.36 -2.53
CA LYS A 59 10.67 28.20 -1.84
C LYS A 59 11.25 27.18 -2.81
N ILE A 60 12.43 26.67 -2.46
CA ILE A 60 13.01 25.52 -3.14
C ILE A 60 12.24 24.27 -2.71
N ARG A 61 11.65 23.58 -3.66
CA ARG A 61 10.97 22.31 -3.40
C ARG A 61 11.23 21.31 -4.51
N GLU A 62 11.04 20.03 -4.20
CA GLU A 62 11.11 18.95 -5.17
C GLU A 62 9.77 18.69 -5.86
N TYR A 63 9.86 18.13 -7.06
CA TYR A 63 8.77 17.42 -7.70
C TYR A 63 8.93 15.93 -7.46
N ASN A 64 7.87 15.31 -6.99
CA ASN A 64 7.82 13.87 -6.77
C ASN A 64 6.91 13.24 -7.83
N TRP A 65 7.50 12.37 -8.65
CA TRP A 65 6.78 11.58 -9.64
C TRP A 65 6.73 10.14 -9.17
N VAL A 66 5.58 9.50 -9.30
CA VAL A 66 5.40 8.10 -8.92
C VAL A 66 4.90 7.31 -10.12
N TRP A 67 5.37 6.08 -10.23
CA TRP A 67 4.92 5.15 -11.27
C TRP A 67 3.43 4.79 -11.12
N ALA A 68 3.01 4.48 -9.90
CA ALA A 68 1.62 4.19 -9.59
C ALA A 68 1.06 5.33 -8.71
N PRO A 69 0.10 6.13 -9.22
CA PRO A 69 -0.55 7.17 -8.43
C PRO A 69 -1.23 6.58 -7.21
N THR A 70 -0.82 7.01 -6.03
CA THR A 70 -1.35 6.49 -4.77
C THR A 70 -2.63 7.19 -4.32
N GLY A 71 -2.90 8.39 -4.86
CA GLY A 71 -4.02 9.22 -4.41
C GLY A 71 -3.83 9.85 -3.02
N VAL A 72 -2.71 9.56 -2.37
CA VAL A 72 -2.33 10.11 -1.06
C VAL A 72 -0.92 10.70 -1.12
N ILE A 73 -0.64 11.70 -0.28
CA ILE A 73 0.68 12.34 -0.24
C ILE A 73 1.72 11.45 0.47
N ASN A 74 1.27 10.60 1.39
CA ASN A 74 2.16 9.76 2.18
C ASN A 74 2.64 8.54 1.37
N ILE A 75 3.92 8.55 0.97
CA ILE A 75 4.56 7.43 0.24
C ILE A 75 4.80 6.19 1.11
N HIS A 76 4.70 6.30 2.43
CA HIS A 76 4.88 5.19 3.38
C HIS A 76 3.59 4.39 3.63
N MET A 77 2.67 4.43 2.68
CA MET A 77 1.44 3.64 2.67
C MET A 77 1.50 2.60 1.53
N PRO A 78 2.21 1.47 1.74
CA PRO A 78 2.47 0.50 0.66
C PRO A 78 1.21 -0.17 0.11
N GLU A 79 0.12 -0.17 0.84
CA GLU A 79 -1.19 -0.64 0.36
C GLU A 79 -1.77 0.20 -0.78
N TYR A 80 -1.26 1.42 -1.00
CA TYR A 80 -1.60 2.27 -2.14
C TYR A 80 -0.64 2.13 -3.32
N TRP A 81 0.45 1.36 -3.17
CA TRP A 81 1.41 1.15 -4.25
C TRP A 81 0.83 0.28 -5.36
N GLY A 82 1.42 0.37 -6.54
CA GLY A 82 1.05 -0.47 -7.66
C GLY A 82 1.42 -1.94 -7.44
N TYR A 83 0.85 -2.80 -8.26
CA TYR A 83 1.14 -4.23 -8.24
C TYR A 83 2.17 -4.60 -9.29
N VAL A 84 3.04 -5.52 -8.93
CA VAL A 84 3.85 -6.32 -9.86
C VAL A 84 3.41 -7.78 -9.70
N GLN A 85 2.99 -8.40 -10.79
CA GLN A 85 2.66 -9.82 -10.85
C GLN A 85 3.83 -10.58 -11.46
N ILE A 86 4.24 -11.64 -10.79
CA ILE A 86 5.34 -12.49 -11.25
C ILE A 86 4.86 -13.38 -12.40
N SER A 87 5.63 -13.43 -13.48
CA SER A 87 5.36 -14.19 -14.68
C SER A 87 6.47 -15.19 -14.97
N ASP A 88 6.15 -16.25 -15.70
CA ASP A 88 7.10 -17.19 -16.29
C ASP A 88 7.66 -16.72 -17.65
N LYS A 89 7.18 -15.58 -18.15
CA LYS A 89 7.61 -15.04 -19.44
C LYS A 89 8.95 -14.33 -19.33
N ILE A 90 9.77 -14.47 -20.34
CA ILE A 90 10.97 -13.66 -20.52
C ILE A 90 10.56 -12.24 -20.91
N ALA A 91 11.24 -11.24 -20.35
CA ALA A 91 10.95 -9.85 -20.65
C ALA A 91 11.04 -9.58 -22.16
N GLY A 92 9.96 -9.03 -22.72
CA GLY A 92 9.82 -8.79 -24.16
C GLY A 92 9.24 -9.96 -24.96
N GLU A 93 8.97 -11.11 -24.34
CA GLU A 93 8.40 -12.29 -24.99
C GLU A 93 6.96 -12.56 -24.50
N GLY A 94 6.00 -11.93 -25.18
CA GLY A 94 4.58 -12.12 -24.88
C GLY A 94 4.07 -11.35 -23.68
N GLU A 95 2.81 -11.61 -23.31
CA GLU A 95 2.11 -10.92 -22.22
C GLU A 95 1.52 -11.93 -21.24
N THR A 96 1.45 -11.54 -19.99
CA THR A 96 0.74 -12.26 -18.93
C THR A 96 -0.36 -11.36 -18.40
N PRO A 97 -1.65 -11.72 -18.55
CA PRO A 97 -2.76 -10.92 -18.03
C PRO A 97 -2.61 -10.73 -16.50
N PHE A 98 -2.84 -9.50 -16.05
CA PHE A 98 -2.94 -9.23 -14.62
C PHE A 98 -4.24 -9.82 -14.08
N VAL A 99 -4.15 -10.60 -13.01
CA VAL A 99 -5.31 -11.22 -12.35
C VAL A 99 -5.44 -10.65 -10.94
N LYS A 100 -6.42 -9.77 -10.72
CA LYS A 100 -6.69 -9.23 -9.38
C LYS A 100 -7.01 -10.37 -8.40
N HIS A 101 -6.29 -10.42 -7.27
CA HIS A 101 -6.55 -11.43 -6.25
C HIS A 101 -7.95 -11.24 -5.65
N PRO A 102 -8.75 -12.30 -5.47
CA PRO A 102 -10.14 -12.20 -4.98
C PRO A 102 -10.28 -11.48 -3.63
N SER A 103 -9.28 -11.62 -2.76
CA SER A 103 -9.29 -11.01 -1.42
C SER A 103 -8.79 -9.57 -1.37
N GLU A 104 -8.37 -8.95 -2.48
CA GLU A 104 -7.78 -7.61 -2.43
C GLU A 104 -8.74 -6.54 -1.95
N GLU A 105 -9.99 -6.60 -2.35
CA GLU A 105 -11.03 -5.68 -1.90
C GLU A 105 -11.25 -5.78 -0.37
N THR A 106 -11.32 -7.01 0.13
CA THR A 106 -11.42 -7.30 1.57
C THR A 106 -10.25 -6.72 2.36
N LYS A 107 -9.02 -6.94 1.91
CA LYS A 107 -7.81 -6.38 2.54
C LYS A 107 -7.83 -4.85 2.53
N TRP A 108 -8.33 -4.26 1.43
CA TRP A 108 -8.45 -2.81 1.29
C TRP A 108 -9.44 -2.21 2.28
N ILE A 109 -10.62 -2.83 2.44
CA ILE A 109 -11.61 -2.42 3.43
C ILE A 109 -11.02 -2.49 4.84
N LEU A 110 -10.37 -3.60 5.19
CA LEU A 110 -9.71 -3.76 6.48
C LEU A 110 -8.64 -2.70 6.73
N ARG A 111 -7.84 -2.36 5.71
CA ARG A 111 -6.81 -1.32 5.83
C ARG A 111 -7.40 0.06 6.08
N ASN A 112 -8.50 0.40 5.42
CA ASN A 112 -9.20 1.65 5.67
C ASN A 112 -9.81 1.70 7.08
N LEU A 113 -10.33 0.59 7.59
CA LEU A 113 -10.81 0.49 8.96
C LEU A 113 -9.67 0.65 9.99
N TYR A 114 -8.46 0.16 9.68
CA TYR A 114 -7.28 0.41 10.51
C TYR A 114 -6.98 1.92 10.63
N TYR A 115 -7.02 2.67 9.53
CA TYR A 115 -6.82 4.12 9.60
C TYR A 115 -7.92 4.81 10.41
N ARG A 116 -9.17 4.42 10.23
CA ARG A 116 -10.30 4.97 11.01
C ARG A 116 -10.20 4.63 12.50
N GLN A 117 -9.71 3.44 12.85
CA GLN A 117 -9.42 3.09 14.24
C GLN A 117 -8.34 3.98 14.86
N ASN A 118 -7.29 4.28 14.12
CA ASN A 118 -6.24 5.18 14.59
C ASN A 118 -6.75 6.61 14.79
N GLU A 119 -7.58 7.13 13.88
CA GLU A 119 -8.23 8.44 14.02
C GLU A 119 -9.20 8.48 15.20
N PHE A 120 -9.98 7.42 15.38
CA PHE A 120 -10.90 7.28 16.51
C PHE A 120 -10.13 7.25 17.83
N ALA A 121 -9.09 6.43 17.92
CA ALA A 121 -8.27 6.33 19.12
C ALA A 121 -7.53 7.64 19.44
N ALA A 122 -7.06 8.36 18.42
CA ALA A 122 -6.45 9.68 18.61
C ALA A 122 -7.45 10.73 19.15
N THR A 123 -8.74 10.59 18.82
CA THR A 123 -9.79 11.51 19.25
C THR A 123 -10.37 11.18 20.62
N PHE A 124 -10.60 9.89 20.89
CA PHE A 124 -11.35 9.42 22.07
C PHE A 124 -10.48 8.73 23.14
N GLY A 125 -9.21 8.46 22.83
CA GLY A 125 -8.27 7.81 23.76
C GLY A 125 -8.43 6.29 23.90
N HIS A 126 -9.31 5.67 23.11
CA HIS A 126 -9.52 4.22 23.06
C HIS A 126 -9.97 3.81 21.65
N TYR A 127 -9.87 2.54 21.31
CA TYR A 127 -10.38 2.00 20.04
C TYR A 127 -11.91 1.88 20.04
N ALA A 128 -12.52 2.08 18.88
CA ALA A 128 -13.95 1.81 18.69
C ALA A 128 -14.23 0.31 18.85
N ASP A 129 -15.30 -0.01 19.52
CA ASP A 129 -15.74 -1.40 19.79
C ASP A 129 -16.90 -1.84 18.86
N ASN A 130 -17.36 -0.92 18.02
CA ASN A 130 -18.38 -1.23 17.02
C ASN A 130 -18.02 -0.63 15.64
N ILE A 131 -18.49 -1.30 14.60
CA ILE A 131 -18.18 -0.95 13.20
C ILE A 131 -18.85 0.34 12.74
N ASN A 132 -19.97 0.73 13.34
CA ASN A 132 -20.70 1.95 12.96
C ASN A 132 -19.91 3.21 13.34
N ASP A 133 -19.19 3.19 14.47
CA ASP A 133 -18.32 4.31 14.88
C ASP A 133 -17.17 4.51 13.91
N LEU A 134 -16.78 3.47 13.18
CA LEU A 134 -15.80 3.51 12.11
C LEU A 134 -16.43 3.85 10.74
N LYS A 135 -17.73 4.11 10.67
CA LYS A 135 -18.46 4.43 9.44
C LYS A 135 -18.18 3.46 8.29
N ALA A 136 -18.18 2.16 8.58
CA ALA A 136 -17.83 1.13 7.60
C ALA A 136 -18.73 1.14 6.36
N ASN A 137 -19.97 1.60 6.48
CA ASN A 137 -20.91 1.79 5.38
C ASN A 137 -20.48 2.84 4.32
N GLU A 138 -19.50 3.68 4.63
CA GLU A 138 -18.88 4.59 3.65
C GLU A 138 -17.75 3.91 2.86
N LEU A 139 -17.25 2.76 3.31
CA LEU A 139 -16.13 2.02 2.71
C LEU A 139 -16.60 0.89 1.80
N CYS A 140 -17.76 0.31 2.09
CA CYS A 140 -18.28 -0.82 1.36
C CYS A 140 -19.81 -0.89 1.44
N PRO A 141 -20.47 -1.65 0.54
CA PRO A 141 -21.90 -1.92 0.63
C PRO A 141 -22.32 -2.48 1.98
N GLN A 142 -23.57 -2.20 2.40
CA GLN A 142 -24.09 -2.62 3.70
C GLN A 142 -24.03 -4.14 3.92
N GLU A 143 -24.21 -4.93 2.87
CA GLU A 143 -24.14 -6.39 2.91
C GLU A 143 -22.73 -6.89 3.30
N ILE A 144 -21.69 -6.16 2.91
CA ILE A 144 -20.30 -6.44 3.29
C ILE A 144 -20.03 -5.89 4.70
N ALA A 145 -20.50 -4.68 4.99
CA ALA A 145 -20.35 -4.08 6.32
C ALA A 145 -20.96 -4.96 7.43
N ASN A 146 -22.09 -5.63 7.15
CA ASN A 146 -22.75 -6.55 8.08
C ASN A 146 -21.96 -7.85 8.36
N GLN A 147 -20.92 -8.14 7.57
CA GLN A 147 -20.05 -9.31 7.77
C GLN A 147 -18.79 -8.97 8.56
N LEU A 148 -18.57 -7.68 8.86
CA LEU A 148 -17.46 -7.24 9.67
C LEU A 148 -17.68 -7.65 11.13
N GLU A 149 -16.66 -8.27 11.70
CA GLU A 149 -16.61 -8.56 13.14
C GLU A 149 -15.47 -7.74 13.76
N ILE A 150 -15.73 -7.16 14.92
CA ILE A 150 -14.73 -6.40 15.68
C ILE A 150 -14.64 -6.92 17.11
N HIS A 151 -13.42 -7.14 17.57
CA HIS A 151 -13.10 -7.48 18.94
C HIS A 151 -12.09 -6.48 19.47
N THR A 152 -12.38 -5.87 20.62
CA THR A 152 -11.53 -4.84 21.22
C THR A 152 -11.21 -5.13 22.68
N THR A 153 -10.07 -4.66 23.09
CA THR A 153 -9.64 -4.47 24.47
C THR A 153 -9.19 -3.00 24.65
N PRO A 154 -8.89 -2.53 25.83
CA PRO A 154 -8.44 -1.14 26.01
C PRO A 154 -7.23 -0.73 25.16
N SER A 155 -6.36 -1.68 24.76
CA SER A 155 -5.11 -1.38 24.04
C SER A 155 -4.96 -2.12 22.71
N MET A 156 -5.87 -2.99 22.35
CA MET A 156 -5.78 -3.82 21.14
C MET A 156 -7.14 -3.97 20.47
N TYR A 157 -7.12 -4.26 19.17
CA TYR A 157 -8.31 -4.70 18.45
C TYR A 157 -7.96 -5.71 17.35
N GLU A 158 -8.95 -6.46 16.92
CA GLU A 158 -8.96 -7.29 15.73
C GLU A 158 -10.26 -7.03 14.96
N ILE A 159 -10.15 -6.79 13.66
CA ILE A 159 -11.30 -6.68 12.76
C ILE A 159 -11.18 -7.79 11.73
N SER A 160 -12.25 -8.54 11.51
CA SER A 160 -12.33 -9.65 10.56
C SER A 160 -13.34 -9.36 9.45
N LEU A 161 -13.04 -9.82 8.23
CA LEU A 161 -13.94 -9.75 7.10
C LEU A 161 -13.73 -10.96 6.18
N PRO A 162 -14.80 -11.72 5.84
CA PRO A 162 -14.73 -12.76 4.82
C PRO A 162 -14.50 -12.16 3.41
N ALA A 163 -13.65 -12.80 2.63
CA ALA A 163 -13.44 -12.48 1.21
C ALA A 163 -14.35 -13.38 0.33
N PRO A 164 -14.56 -13.02 -0.95
CA PRO A 164 -15.39 -13.79 -1.87
C PRO A 164 -14.92 -15.23 -2.11
N ASP A 165 -13.63 -15.50 -1.88
CA ASP A 165 -13.05 -16.85 -1.98
C ASP A 165 -13.25 -17.70 -0.70
N GLY A 166 -13.96 -17.17 0.29
CA GLY A 166 -14.21 -17.80 1.58
C GLY A 166 -13.08 -17.69 2.59
N THR A 167 -11.99 -17.01 2.26
CA THR A 167 -10.90 -16.72 3.20
C THR A 167 -11.33 -15.62 4.15
N VAL A 168 -11.23 -15.82 5.45
CA VAL A 168 -11.44 -14.75 6.44
C VAL A 168 -10.12 -14.02 6.67
N TRP A 169 -10.09 -12.73 6.37
CA TRP A 169 -8.96 -11.85 6.62
C TRP A 169 -9.16 -11.04 7.89
N ASN A 170 -8.07 -10.81 8.58
CA ASN A 170 -8.05 -10.06 9.83
C ASN A 170 -7.07 -8.89 9.71
N ILE A 171 -7.32 -7.84 10.50
CA ILE A 171 -6.38 -6.74 10.74
C ILE A 171 -6.38 -6.40 12.22
N ARG A 172 -5.23 -5.97 12.75
CA ARG A 172 -5.09 -5.56 14.14
C ARG A 172 -4.39 -4.19 14.27
N GLN A 173 -4.23 -3.72 15.49
CA GLN A 173 -3.77 -2.37 15.84
C GLN A 173 -2.37 -1.99 15.33
N ASP A 174 -1.50 -2.93 15.00
CA ASP A 174 -0.19 -2.68 14.38
C ASP A 174 -0.23 -2.68 12.84
N GLY A 175 -1.44 -2.79 12.27
CA GLY A 175 -1.65 -2.80 10.82
C GLY A 175 -1.32 -4.14 10.15
N LEU A 176 -1.00 -5.20 10.89
CA LEU A 176 -0.82 -6.53 10.31
C LEU A 176 -2.13 -7.04 9.73
N VAL A 177 -2.11 -7.47 8.48
CA VAL A 177 -3.20 -8.14 7.78
C VAL A 177 -2.83 -9.59 7.54
N TRP A 178 -3.68 -10.54 7.94
CA TRP A 178 -3.40 -11.98 7.77
C TRP A 178 -4.69 -12.78 7.54
N PRO A 179 -4.61 -13.91 6.82
CA PRO A 179 -5.73 -14.84 6.70
C PRO A 179 -5.88 -15.66 7.97
N LYS A 180 -7.11 -15.91 8.40
CA LYS A 180 -7.42 -16.86 9.48
C LYS A 180 -7.03 -18.27 9.02
N LYS A 181 -6.11 -18.91 9.74
CA LYS A 181 -5.79 -20.32 9.47
C LYS A 181 -7.02 -21.17 9.80
N LYS A 182 -7.37 -22.06 8.87
CA LYS A 182 -8.39 -23.08 9.10
C LYS A 182 -7.96 -24.07 10.17
#